data_37e68f7b07a789bc4dff6d08f0f78e28
#
_entry.id   37e68f7b07a789bc4dff6d08f0f78e28
#
_cell.length_a   1.000
_cell.length_b   1.000
_cell.length_c   1.000
_cell.angle_alpha   90.00
_cell.angle_beta   90.00
_cell.angle_gamma   90.00
#
_symmetry.space_group_name_H-M   'P 1'
#
loop_
_entity.id
_entity.type
_entity.pdbx_description
1 polymer ?
#
loop_
_entity_poly.entity_id
_entity_poly.type
_entity_poly.pdbx_seq_one_letter_code
_entity_poly.pdbx_strand_id
1 'polypeptide(L)'
;MRKKTLFLVLAAVATLALLFLTTRHREPDEGFDFVPDENQSFASAGESLVWYTPNELRQYDLEGDTLNSMSLNMSEPRAVTDGDRCLIWDKGARKLLLLDESGETKSFTSPGRLIYACLGEEGAVLCTEKAGCAACVTVLDTDFSAVYKWYSAENVVFMATLSPDGETLAVVRDDAVLFISTETGETLAKHEGVGQPSGAQWFGDDALCLVTETAAYISDTSGDTDKYDYGDRALGLFAFTPDGVVLELRCHASGGDGQLLSLDASLKKCGTAETKMLISLAAGDGEVLALDRDTARLYGKYLKLKDTADLNAGITGLYCGDSAVIIQNTHADLW
;
A
#
# COMPACT_ATOMS: atom_id res chain seq x y z
N MET A 1 34.05 48.85 -15.02
CA MET A 1 33.65 47.54 -15.63
C MET A 1 34.07 46.34 -14.81
N ARG A 2 35.24 46.25 -14.23
CA ARG A 2 35.74 45.06 -13.47
C ARG A 2 34.91 44.59 -12.25
N LYS A 3 34.27 45.52 -11.51
CA LYS A 3 33.48 45.12 -10.32
C LYS A 3 32.17 44.43 -10.66
N LYS A 4 31.47 44.78 -11.76
CA LYS A 4 30.23 44.14 -12.18
C LYS A 4 30.45 42.72 -12.72
N THR A 5 31.59 42.50 -13.41
CA THR A 5 31.96 41.15 -13.90
C THR A 5 32.32 40.22 -12.76
N LEU A 6 33.01 40.70 -11.72
CA LEU A 6 33.35 39.92 -10.56
C LEU A 6 32.09 39.49 -9.77
N PHE A 7 31.08 40.34 -9.67
CA PHE A 7 29.83 40.04 -8.97
C PHE A 7 29.00 38.99 -9.73
N LEU A 8 28.98 39.07 -11.08
CA LEU A 8 28.30 38.05 -11.92
C LEU A 8 28.98 36.68 -11.86
N VAL A 9 30.30 36.61 -11.78
CA VAL A 9 31.05 35.37 -11.64
C VAL A 9 30.83 34.76 -10.23
N LEU A 10 30.84 35.58 -9.19
CA LEU A 10 30.53 35.10 -7.82
C LEU A 10 29.07 34.63 -7.69
N ALA A 11 28.11 35.29 -8.32
CA ALA A 11 26.71 34.85 -8.33
C ALA A 11 26.53 33.53 -9.09
N ALA A 12 27.21 33.36 -10.24
CA ALA A 12 27.18 32.12 -11.01
C ALA A 12 27.84 30.95 -10.27
N VAL A 13 28.95 31.18 -9.56
CA VAL A 13 29.61 30.16 -8.72
C VAL A 13 28.74 29.82 -7.51
N ALA A 14 28.09 30.79 -6.88
CA ALA A 14 27.17 30.54 -5.79
C ALA A 14 25.90 29.75 -6.22
N THR A 15 25.36 30.06 -7.42
CA THR A 15 24.24 29.29 -8.00
C THR A 15 24.68 27.87 -8.39
N LEU A 16 25.88 27.68 -8.95
CA LEU A 16 26.42 26.35 -9.25
C LEU A 16 26.69 25.56 -7.97
N ALA A 17 27.24 26.20 -6.92
CA ALA A 17 27.45 25.58 -5.62
C ALA A 17 26.14 25.23 -4.92
N LEU A 18 25.11 26.09 -5.06
CA LEU A 18 23.74 25.79 -4.57
C LEU A 18 23.11 24.63 -5.33
N LEU A 19 23.23 24.61 -6.67
CA LEU A 19 22.79 23.48 -7.50
C LEU A 19 23.54 22.19 -7.12
N PHE A 20 24.84 22.25 -6.86
CA PHE A 20 25.64 21.08 -6.45
C PHE A 20 25.29 20.61 -5.03
N LEU A 21 24.87 21.51 -4.14
CA LEU A 21 24.39 21.19 -2.79
C LEU A 21 22.96 20.64 -2.78
N THR A 22 22.16 20.97 -3.81
CA THR A 22 20.78 20.45 -3.96
C THR A 22 20.70 19.15 -4.74
N THR A 23 21.78 18.72 -5.41
CA THR A 23 21.93 17.41 -6.07
C THR A 23 22.87 16.50 -5.29
N ARG A 24 22.92 16.57 -3.97
CA ARG A 24 23.56 15.52 -3.20
C ARG A 24 22.76 14.25 -3.39
N HIS A 25 23.29 13.30 -4.15
CA HIS A 25 22.93 11.89 -3.99
C HIS A 25 23.13 11.56 -2.52
N ARG A 26 22.08 11.38 -1.78
CA ARG A 26 22.14 10.83 -0.44
C ARG A 26 22.46 9.34 -0.66
N GLU A 27 23.63 8.89 -0.25
CA GLU A 27 23.83 7.46 -0.09
C GLU A 27 22.82 7.04 1.00
N PRO A 28 22.08 5.95 0.78
CA PRO A 28 21.22 5.39 1.82
C PRO A 28 22.06 5.21 3.10
N ASP A 29 21.45 5.49 4.25
CA ASP A 29 22.11 5.21 5.53
C ASP A 29 22.45 3.72 5.62
N GLU A 30 23.49 3.36 6.37
CA GLU A 30 23.90 1.96 6.55
C GLU A 30 22.68 1.14 7.03
N GLY A 31 22.13 0.33 6.13
CA GLY A 31 21.05 -0.59 6.42
C GLY A 31 21.58 -1.89 7.03
N PHE A 32 20.83 -2.96 6.91
CA PHE A 32 21.20 -4.24 7.49
C PHE A 32 21.03 -5.40 6.51
N ASP A 33 21.81 -6.48 6.74
CA ASP A 33 21.74 -7.70 5.95
C ASP A 33 20.74 -8.70 6.51
N PHE A 34 20.07 -9.44 5.64
CA PHE A 34 19.22 -10.57 6.00
C PHE A 34 19.49 -11.78 5.11
N VAL A 35 19.05 -12.97 5.54
CA VAL A 35 19.20 -14.21 4.75
C VAL A 35 18.08 -14.25 3.70
N PRO A 36 18.39 -14.24 2.39
CA PRO A 36 17.36 -14.24 1.34
C PRO A 36 16.74 -15.62 1.14
N ASP A 37 15.51 -15.63 0.62
CA ASP A 37 14.79 -16.81 0.14
C ASP A 37 14.12 -16.49 -1.21
N GLU A 38 14.01 -17.43 -2.12
CA GLU A 38 13.38 -17.23 -3.44
C GLU A 38 11.89 -16.85 -3.35
N ASN A 39 11.21 -17.25 -2.27
CA ASN A 39 9.79 -17.00 -2.04
C ASN A 39 9.56 -15.92 -0.97
N GLN A 40 10.54 -15.06 -0.73
CA GLN A 40 10.44 -14.01 0.26
C GLN A 40 9.45 -12.92 -0.15
N SER A 41 8.79 -12.38 0.85
CA SER A 41 7.92 -11.21 0.75
C SER A 41 8.17 -10.30 1.94
N PHE A 42 7.78 -9.04 1.80
CA PHE A 42 8.05 -8.01 2.79
C PHE A 42 6.78 -7.24 3.13
N ALA A 43 6.68 -6.81 4.37
CA ALA A 43 5.65 -5.93 4.89
C ALA A 43 6.26 -5.08 6.01
N SER A 44 5.49 -4.17 6.59
CA SER A 44 5.87 -3.42 7.78
C SER A 44 4.90 -3.68 8.93
N ALA A 45 5.37 -3.48 10.17
CA ALA A 45 4.54 -3.30 11.34
C ALA A 45 5.16 -2.15 12.14
N GLY A 46 4.55 -0.95 12.05
CA GLY A 46 5.16 0.26 12.56
C GLY A 46 6.54 0.52 11.96
N GLU A 47 7.53 0.76 12.81
CA GLU A 47 8.93 1.01 12.45
C GLU A 47 9.73 -0.30 12.22
N SER A 48 9.08 -1.45 12.09
CA SER A 48 9.75 -2.74 11.88
C SER A 48 9.52 -3.32 10.50
N LEU A 49 10.55 -3.99 9.95
CA LEU A 49 10.48 -4.75 8.71
C LEU A 49 10.05 -6.20 8.98
N VAL A 50 8.98 -6.62 8.34
CA VAL A 50 8.49 -8.01 8.38
C VAL A 50 8.91 -8.73 7.11
N TRP A 51 9.86 -9.64 7.23
CA TRP A 51 10.26 -10.58 6.19
C TRP A 51 9.54 -11.90 6.38
N TYR A 52 8.94 -12.46 5.34
CA TYR A 52 8.25 -13.73 5.45
C TYR A 52 8.31 -14.55 4.18
N THR A 53 8.24 -15.88 4.37
CA THR A 53 8.11 -16.91 3.34
C THR A 53 6.94 -17.83 3.71
N PRO A 54 6.55 -18.80 2.88
CA PRO A 54 5.60 -19.84 3.29
C PRO A 54 5.97 -20.59 4.58
N ASN A 55 7.26 -20.70 4.89
CA ASN A 55 7.76 -21.53 5.98
C ASN A 55 8.19 -20.75 7.23
N GLU A 56 8.66 -19.52 7.07
CA GLU A 56 9.32 -18.75 8.11
C GLU A 56 8.87 -17.29 8.09
N LEU A 57 8.89 -16.67 9.26
CA LEU A 57 8.71 -15.25 9.47
C LEU A 57 9.86 -14.76 10.34
N ARG A 58 10.38 -13.58 9.99
CA ARG A 58 11.30 -12.78 10.81
C ARG A 58 10.86 -11.33 10.82
N GLN A 59 11.00 -10.71 11.94
CA GLN A 59 10.76 -9.27 12.10
C GLN A 59 12.03 -8.62 12.61
N TYR A 60 12.41 -7.52 11.97
CA TYR A 60 13.62 -6.77 12.27
C TYR A 60 13.24 -5.33 12.62
N ASP A 61 13.94 -4.74 13.59
CA ASP A 61 13.96 -3.29 13.71
C ASP A 61 14.78 -2.64 12.58
N LEU A 62 14.83 -1.33 12.54
CA LEU A 62 15.58 -0.61 11.51
C LEU A 62 17.11 -0.62 11.73
N GLU A 63 17.57 -1.04 12.89
CA GLU A 63 18.99 -1.32 13.19
C GLU A 63 19.41 -2.72 12.73
N GLY A 64 18.45 -3.58 12.34
CA GLY A 64 18.67 -4.96 11.87
C GLY A 64 18.65 -6.01 12.99
N ASP A 65 18.31 -5.63 14.20
CA ASP A 65 18.14 -6.58 15.30
C ASP A 65 16.83 -7.37 15.11
N THR A 66 16.90 -8.68 15.36
CA THR A 66 15.72 -9.56 15.22
C THR A 66 14.79 -9.39 16.41
N LEU A 67 13.62 -8.81 16.19
CA LEU A 67 12.55 -8.70 17.19
C LEU A 67 11.80 -10.02 17.37
N ASN A 68 11.55 -10.73 16.24
CA ASN A 68 10.84 -12.01 16.26
C ASN A 68 11.35 -12.94 15.16
N SER A 69 11.31 -14.24 15.42
CA SER A 69 11.58 -15.30 14.43
C SER A 69 10.76 -16.54 14.76
N MET A 70 9.96 -17.00 13.80
CA MET A 70 9.07 -18.14 13.98
C MET A 70 8.79 -18.91 12.70
N SER A 71 8.36 -20.17 12.84
CA SER A 71 7.85 -20.96 11.72
C SER A 71 6.45 -20.51 11.33
N LEU A 72 6.26 -20.13 10.07
CA LEU A 72 4.98 -19.66 9.56
C LEU A 72 4.06 -20.83 9.14
N ASN A 73 4.56 -21.77 8.33
CA ASN A 73 3.78 -22.93 7.83
C ASN A 73 2.44 -22.52 7.18
N MET A 74 2.50 -21.66 6.18
CA MET A 74 1.40 -21.21 5.34
C MET A 74 1.66 -21.61 3.88
N SER A 75 0.60 -21.81 3.10
CA SER A 75 0.72 -22.23 1.69
C SER A 75 0.88 -21.04 0.75
N GLU A 76 0.10 -19.99 0.96
CA GLU A 76 0.09 -18.77 0.17
C GLU A 76 -0.07 -17.54 1.11
N PRO A 77 1.00 -17.20 1.88
CA PRO A 77 0.91 -16.11 2.83
C PRO A 77 0.74 -14.76 2.10
N ARG A 78 -0.11 -13.93 2.68
CA ARG A 78 -0.35 -12.54 2.28
C ARG A 78 -0.25 -11.68 3.51
N ALA A 79 0.21 -10.45 3.35
CA ALA A 79 0.26 -9.47 4.42
C ALA A 79 -0.62 -8.27 4.11
N VAL A 80 -1.20 -7.70 5.13
CA VAL A 80 -1.84 -6.38 5.12
C VAL A 80 -1.42 -5.66 6.40
N THR A 81 -1.15 -4.37 6.27
CA THR A 81 -0.63 -3.54 7.36
C THR A 81 -1.60 -2.42 7.69
N ASP A 82 -1.63 -2.03 8.93
CA ASP A 82 -2.37 -0.89 9.44
C ASP A 82 -1.59 -0.26 10.60
N GLY A 83 -0.93 0.87 10.35
CA GLY A 83 -0.07 1.54 11.32
C GLY A 83 1.02 0.61 11.86
N ASP A 84 0.98 0.36 13.16
CA ASP A 84 1.93 -0.47 13.91
C ASP A 84 1.67 -1.99 13.86
N ARG A 85 0.63 -2.41 13.10
CA ARG A 85 0.22 -3.82 13.03
C ARG A 85 0.35 -4.39 11.62
N CYS A 86 0.67 -5.68 11.56
CA CYS A 86 0.69 -6.47 10.33
C CYS A 86 -0.12 -7.76 10.53
N LEU A 87 -1.09 -8.00 9.66
CA LEU A 87 -1.85 -9.26 9.61
C LEU A 87 -1.33 -10.11 8.46
N ILE A 88 -0.74 -11.26 8.78
CA ILE A 88 -0.37 -12.28 7.79
C ILE A 88 -1.45 -13.35 7.78
N TRP A 89 -1.95 -13.69 6.60
CA TRP A 89 -3.01 -14.66 6.42
C TRP A 89 -2.74 -15.61 5.26
N ASP A 90 -3.17 -16.87 5.39
CA ASP A 90 -2.95 -17.92 4.40
C ASP A 90 -4.12 -17.98 3.42
N LYS A 91 -3.93 -17.49 2.19
CA LYS A 91 -4.97 -17.49 1.16
C LYS A 91 -5.38 -18.91 0.80
N GLY A 92 -6.70 -19.16 0.78
CA GLY A 92 -7.26 -20.50 0.56
C GLY A 92 -7.16 -21.45 1.75
N ALA A 93 -6.57 -21.01 2.88
CA ALA A 93 -6.54 -21.75 4.14
C ALA A 93 -7.26 -20.97 5.25
N ARG A 94 -6.95 -21.22 6.52
CA ARG A 94 -7.70 -20.66 7.66
C ARG A 94 -6.81 -19.97 8.70
N LYS A 95 -5.51 -19.93 8.46
CA LYS A 95 -4.54 -19.43 9.43
C LYS A 95 -4.36 -17.92 9.27
N LEU A 96 -4.35 -17.22 10.40
CA LEU A 96 -4.02 -15.80 10.52
C LEU A 96 -3.01 -15.62 11.63
N LEU A 97 -2.13 -14.66 11.47
CA LEU A 97 -1.13 -14.23 12.44
C LEU A 97 -1.11 -12.71 12.46
N LEU A 98 -1.42 -12.12 13.59
CA LEU A 98 -1.26 -10.70 13.84
C LEU A 98 0.08 -10.47 14.52
N LEU A 99 0.82 -9.47 14.03
CA LEU A 99 2.07 -8.97 14.61
C LEU A 99 1.90 -7.50 14.96
N ASP A 100 2.58 -7.05 15.99
CA ASP A 100 2.80 -5.63 16.26
C ASP A 100 4.26 -5.23 16.04
N GLU A 101 4.56 -3.94 16.15
CA GLU A 101 5.91 -3.40 15.95
C GLU A 101 6.95 -3.94 16.94
N SER A 102 6.54 -4.39 18.13
CA SER A 102 7.43 -4.95 19.17
C SER A 102 7.84 -6.39 18.91
N GLY A 103 7.23 -7.06 17.93
CA GLY A 103 7.41 -8.49 17.66
C GLY A 103 6.46 -9.39 18.43
N GLU A 104 5.49 -8.85 19.17
CA GLU A 104 4.45 -9.66 19.81
C GLU A 104 3.51 -10.23 18.73
N THR A 105 3.13 -11.49 18.88
CA THR A 105 2.31 -12.19 17.90
C THR A 105 1.10 -12.86 18.52
N LYS A 106 -0.04 -12.81 17.77
CA LYS A 106 -1.27 -13.54 18.10
C LYS A 106 -1.72 -14.38 16.91
N SER A 107 -1.94 -15.68 17.13
CA SER A 107 -2.41 -16.59 16.08
C SER A 107 -3.92 -16.84 16.19
N PHE A 108 -4.59 -16.83 15.04
CA PHE A 108 -6.03 -17.04 14.93
C PHE A 108 -6.36 -18.09 13.87
N THR A 109 -7.57 -18.64 13.95
CA THR A 109 -8.09 -19.57 12.94
C THR A 109 -9.44 -19.07 12.44
N SER A 110 -9.51 -18.72 11.17
CA SER A 110 -10.74 -18.30 10.51
C SER A 110 -11.81 -19.40 10.49
N PRO A 111 -13.10 -19.05 10.57
CA PRO A 111 -14.20 -20.03 10.48
C PRO A 111 -14.29 -20.72 9.11
N GLY A 112 -13.86 -20.07 8.03
CA GLY A 112 -13.83 -20.60 6.66
C GLY A 112 -12.46 -20.43 6.01
N ARG A 113 -12.29 -20.92 4.77
CA ARG A 113 -11.09 -20.63 3.98
C ARG A 113 -11.09 -19.17 3.59
N LEU A 114 -9.95 -18.52 3.77
CA LEU A 114 -9.77 -17.09 3.49
C LEU A 114 -9.68 -16.83 1.99
N ILE A 115 -10.51 -15.91 1.53
CA ILE A 115 -10.47 -15.35 0.17
C ILE A 115 -9.68 -14.04 0.20
N TYR A 116 -9.95 -13.21 1.23
CA TYR A 116 -9.37 -11.90 1.44
C TYR A 116 -9.37 -11.55 2.93
N ALA A 117 -8.43 -10.76 3.36
CA ALA A 117 -8.41 -10.16 4.69
C ALA A 117 -7.92 -8.71 4.60
N CYS A 118 -8.49 -7.84 5.43
CA CYS A 118 -8.11 -6.45 5.61
C CYS A 118 -7.94 -6.18 7.11
N LEU A 119 -7.00 -5.31 7.44
CA LEU A 119 -6.77 -4.79 8.77
C LEU A 119 -7.12 -3.30 8.78
N GLY A 120 -7.67 -2.79 9.87
CA GLY A 120 -7.98 -1.39 10.09
C GLY A 120 -7.93 -1.09 11.59
N GLU A 121 -7.95 0.19 11.98
CA GLU A 121 -7.79 0.64 13.37
C GLU A 121 -8.73 -0.08 14.34
N GLU A 122 -10.01 -0.20 14.00
CA GLU A 122 -11.06 -0.80 14.83
C GLU A 122 -11.16 -2.33 14.70
N GLY A 123 -10.24 -2.99 13.98
CA GLY A 123 -10.23 -4.43 13.87
C GLY A 123 -9.86 -4.98 12.50
N ALA A 124 -10.49 -6.08 12.09
CA ALA A 124 -10.20 -6.73 10.81
C ALA A 124 -11.46 -7.18 10.08
N VAL A 125 -11.36 -7.30 8.76
CA VAL A 125 -12.43 -7.87 7.92
C VAL A 125 -11.90 -9.12 7.24
N LEU A 126 -12.64 -10.22 7.37
CA LEU A 126 -12.32 -11.50 6.72
C LEU A 126 -13.39 -11.87 5.71
N CYS A 127 -13.01 -12.07 4.45
CA CYS A 127 -13.84 -12.70 3.44
C CYS A 127 -13.50 -14.19 3.37
N THR A 128 -14.48 -15.07 3.55
CA THR A 128 -14.27 -16.51 3.62
C THR A 128 -15.24 -17.27 2.74
N GLU A 129 -14.82 -18.44 2.28
CA GLU A 129 -15.72 -19.43 1.69
C GLU A 129 -16.75 -19.90 2.69
N LYS A 130 -17.99 -20.10 2.25
CA LYS A 130 -19.06 -20.68 3.02
C LYS A 130 -20.02 -21.50 2.16
N ALA A 131 -20.32 -22.71 2.59
CA ALA A 131 -21.28 -23.55 1.89
C ALA A 131 -22.67 -22.88 1.82
N GLY A 132 -23.26 -22.85 0.59
CA GLY A 132 -24.57 -22.30 0.33
C GLY A 132 -24.62 -20.79 0.09
N CYS A 133 -23.47 -20.11 0.02
CA CYS A 133 -23.37 -18.73 -0.42
C CYS A 133 -22.03 -18.50 -1.15
N ALA A 134 -21.91 -17.41 -1.91
CA ALA A 134 -20.70 -17.07 -2.65
C ALA A 134 -19.56 -16.65 -1.71
N ALA A 135 -19.88 -15.91 -0.64
CA ALA A 135 -18.91 -15.52 0.37
C ALA A 135 -19.57 -15.19 1.73
N CYS A 136 -18.79 -15.30 2.80
CA CYS A 136 -19.11 -14.75 4.11
C CYS A 136 -18.09 -13.68 4.48
N VAL A 137 -18.55 -12.47 4.77
CA VAL A 137 -17.74 -11.38 5.30
C VAL A 137 -17.95 -11.33 6.81
N THR A 138 -16.86 -11.36 7.57
CA THR A 138 -16.88 -11.28 9.04
C THR A 138 -16.08 -10.08 9.48
N VAL A 139 -16.67 -9.18 10.23
CA VAL A 139 -15.99 -8.08 10.92
C VAL A 139 -15.56 -8.58 12.29
N LEU A 140 -14.30 -8.37 12.61
CA LEU A 140 -13.68 -8.67 13.89
C LEU A 140 -13.32 -7.35 14.57
N ASP A 141 -13.49 -7.28 15.89
CA ASP A 141 -13.00 -6.19 16.73
C ASP A 141 -11.46 -6.26 16.93
N THR A 142 -10.91 -5.35 17.72
CA THR A 142 -9.49 -5.28 18.05
C THR A 142 -8.97 -6.51 18.79
N ASP A 143 -9.84 -7.25 19.49
CA ASP A 143 -9.54 -8.53 20.14
C ASP A 143 -9.67 -9.73 19.19
N PHE A 144 -10.00 -9.49 17.92
CA PHE A 144 -10.30 -10.49 16.90
C PHE A 144 -11.53 -11.36 17.22
N SER A 145 -12.47 -10.83 18.00
CA SER A 145 -13.80 -11.41 18.20
C SER A 145 -14.76 -10.99 17.11
N ALA A 146 -15.59 -11.91 16.62
CA ALA A 146 -16.53 -11.60 15.56
C ALA A 146 -17.70 -10.74 16.07
N VAL A 147 -17.81 -9.51 15.58
CA VAL A 147 -18.86 -8.54 15.95
C VAL A 147 -19.99 -8.44 14.92
N TYR A 148 -19.69 -8.63 13.65
CA TYR A 148 -20.68 -8.57 12.57
C TYR A 148 -20.42 -9.62 11.50
N LYS A 149 -21.48 -10.11 10.82
CA LYS A 149 -21.39 -11.03 9.68
C LYS A 149 -22.38 -10.66 8.60
N TRP A 150 -21.87 -10.64 7.38
CA TRP A 150 -22.66 -10.45 6.18
C TRP A 150 -22.41 -11.60 5.18
N TYR A 151 -23.42 -11.91 4.37
CA TYR A 151 -23.35 -13.02 3.41
C TYR A 151 -23.72 -12.56 2.01
N SER A 152 -22.88 -12.88 1.03
CA SER A 152 -23.22 -12.78 -0.38
C SER A 152 -23.87 -14.09 -0.84
N ALA A 153 -25.11 -14.03 -1.33
CA ALA A 153 -25.80 -15.22 -1.78
C ALA A 153 -25.21 -15.77 -3.10
N GLU A 154 -25.04 -14.90 -4.09
CA GLU A 154 -24.67 -15.27 -5.47
C GLU A 154 -23.48 -14.50 -6.01
N ASN A 155 -23.29 -13.23 -5.61
CA ASN A 155 -22.25 -12.36 -6.15
C ASN A 155 -20.87 -12.65 -5.54
N VAL A 156 -19.87 -12.64 -6.39
CA VAL A 156 -18.47 -12.80 -5.96
C VAL A 156 -18.01 -11.56 -5.19
N VAL A 157 -17.42 -11.75 -4.03
CA VAL A 157 -16.78 -10.69 -3.24
C VAL A 157 -15.29 -10.66 -3.56
N PHE A 158 -14.80 -9.54 -4.08
CA PHE A 158 -13.39 -9.36 -4.36
C PHE A 158 -12.62 -8.91 -3.12
N MET A 159 -13.19 -7.95 -2.38
CA MET A 159 -12.63 -7.42 -1.14
C MET A 159 -13.71 -6.83 -0.25
N ALA A 160 -13.40 -6.65 1.01
CA ALA A 160 -14.21 -5.89 1.95
C ALA A 160 -13.29 -5.19 2.94
N THR A 161 -13.68 -3.99 3.37
CA THR A 161 -12.92 -3.16 4.29
C THR A 161 -13.84 -2.39 5.23
N LEU A 162 -13.37 -2.10 6.43
CA LEU A 162 -14.09 -1.36 7.45
C LEU A 162 -13.66 0.11 7.39
N SER A 163 -14.60 1.04 7.58
CA SER A 163 -14.28 2.46 7.78
C SER A 163 -13.40 2.66 9.02
N PRO A 164 -12.59 3.73 9.08
CA PRO A 164 -11.73 4.00 10.25
C PRO A 164 -12.48 4.01 11.57
N ASP A 165 -13.70 4.57 11.62
CA ASP A 165 -14.56 4.58 12.81
C ASP A 165 -15.23 3.22 13.14
N GLY A 166 -15.09 2.22 12.27
CA GLY A 166 -15.69 0.89 12.44
C GLY A 166 -17.19 0.79 12.17
N GLU A 167 -17.87 1.88 11.80
CA GLU A 167 -19.32 1.93 11.67
C GLU A 167 -19.83 1.46 10.30
N THR A 168 -18.98 1.52 9.26
CA THR A 168 -19.35 1.18 7.88
C THR A 168 -18.47 0.07 7.30
N LEU A 169 -19.11 -1.00 6.86
CA LEU A 169 -18.49 -2.07 6.07
C LEU A 169 -18.67 -1.80 4.59
N ALA A 170 -17.60 -1.61 3.84
CA ALA A 170 -17.64 -1.61 2.38
C ALA A 170 -17.37 -3.02 1.84
N VAL A 171 -18.27 -3.51 0.97
CA VAL A 171 -18.14 -4.81 0.30
C VAL A 171 -18.09 -4.59 -1.20
N VAL A 172 -16.96 -4.89 -1.83
CA VAL A 172 -16.74 -4.76 -3.27
C VAL A 172 -17.00 -6.11 -3.93
N ARG A 173 -18.05 -6.14 -4.76
CA ARG A 173 -18.51 -7.32 -5.48
C ARG A 173 -18.31 -7.17 -6.99
N ASP A 174 -18.58 -8.22 -7.72
CA ASP A 174 -18.54 -8.25 -9.18
C ASP A 174 -19.60 -7.33 -9.85
N ASP A 175 -20.69 -7.01 -9.16
CA ASP A 175 -21.78 -6.17 -9.65
C ASP A 175 -21.82 -4.76 -9.04
N ALA A 176 -21.33 -4.58 -7.82
CA ALA A 176 -21.48 -3.33 -7.07
C ALA A 176 -20.51 -3.21 -5.88
N VAL A 177 -20.35 -1.97 -5.41
CA VAL A 177 -19.87 -1.66 -4.06
C VAL A 177 -21.06 -1.41 -3.16
N LEU A 178 -21.11 -2.08 -2.02
CA LEU A 178 -22.13 -1.90 -0.98
C LEU A 178 -21.50 -1.25 0.24
N PHE A 179 -22.16 -0.23 0.78
CA PHE A 179 -21.87 0.34 2.10
C PHE A 179 -22.95 -0.15 3.07
N ILE A 180 -22.53 -0.76 4.16
CA ILE A 180 -23.42 -1.46 5.10
C ILE A 180 -23.09 -0.97 6.51
N SER A 181 -24.11 -0.52 7.26
CA SER A 181 -23.94 -0.21 8.67
C SER A 181 -23.61 -1.49 9.45
N THR A 182 -22.53 -1.48 10.21
CA THR A 182 -22.15 -2.61 11.07
C THR A 182 -23.06 -2.75 12.28
N GLU A 183 -23.69 -1.65 12.73
CA GLU A 183 -24.61 -1.62 13.84
C GLU A 183 -25.99 -2.20 13.46
N THR A 184 -26.59 -1.72 12.36
CA THR A 184 -27.96 -2.08 11.97
C THR A 184 -28.02 -3.20 10.92
N GLY A 185 -26.95 -3.40 10.15
CA GLY A 185 -26.90 -4.31 8.99
C GLY A 185 -27.62 -3.77 7.76
N GLU A 186 -28.08 -2.53 7.78
CA GLU A 186 -28.74 -1.89 6.65
C GLU A 186 -27.74 -1.47 5.58
N THR A 187 -28.11 -1.61 4.31
CA THR A 187 -27.34 -1.05 3.20
C THR A 187 -27.58 0.45 3.12
N LEU A 188 -26.53 1.23 3.38
CA LEU A 188 -26.54 2.69 3.33
C LEU A 188 -26.52 3.20 1.89
N ALA A 189 -25.63 2.62 1.07
CA ALA A 189 -25.50 2.96 -0.33
C ALA A 189 -25.09 1.74 -1.18
N LYS A 190 -25.39 1.81 -2.48
CA LYS A 190 -24.99 0.83 -3.50
C LYS A 190 -24.55 1.55 -4.77
N HIS A 191 -23.32 1.28 -5.24
CA HIS A 191 -22.77 1.83 -6.48
C HIS A 191 -22.49 0.72 -7.48
N GLU A 192 -23.12 0.78 -8.64
CA GLU A 192 -22.97 -0.20 -9.72
C GLU A 192 -21.94 0.24 -10.75
N GLY A 193 -21.37 -0.70 -11.49
CA GLY A 193 -20.51 -0.42 -12.64
C GLY A 193 -19.09 0.05 -12.31
N VAL A 194 -18.61 -0.14 -11.08
CA VAL A 194 -17.26 0.23 -10.67
C VAL A 194 -16.19 -0.69 -11.27
N GLY A 195 -16.55 -1.91 -11.64
CA GLY A 195 -15.62 -2.90 -12.18
C GLY A 195 -14.79 -3.62 -11.11
N GLN A 196 -13.86 -4.48 -11.56
CA GLN A 196 -13.02 -5.26 -10.66
C GLN A 196 -11.95 -4.37 -10.02
N PRO A 197 -11.87 -4.29 -8.68
CA PRO A 197 -10.89 -3.48 -7.99
C PRO A 197 -9.49 -4.16 -7.98
N SER A 198 -8.47 -3.33 -8.12
CA SER A 198 -7.08 -3.70 -7.83
C SER A 198 -6.69 -3.37 -6.39
N GLY A 199 -7.37 -2.38 -5.79
CA GLY A 199 -7.20 -1.99 -4.40
C GLY A 199 -8.27 -1.02 -3.93
N ALA A 200 -8.40 -0.88 -2.61
CA ALA A 200 -9.33 0.04 -1.97
C ALA A 200 -8.73 0.61 -0.69
N GLN A 201 -9.01 1.88 -0.41
CA GLN A 201 -8.68 2.55 0.85
C GLN A 201 -9.74 3.59 1.20
N TRP A 202 -10.06 3.70 2.49
CA TRP A 202 -10.90 4.76 3.01
C TRP A 202 -10.14 6.09 3.10
N PHE A 203 -10.84 7.17 2.76
CA PHE A 203 -10.40 8.55 3.00
C PHE A 203 -11.39 9.20 3.98
N GLY A 204 -11.01 9.21 5.26
CA GLY A 204 -11.95 9.47 6.36
C GLY A 204 -12.97 8.33 6.49
N ASP A 205 -14.08 8.60 7.17
CA ASP A 205 -15.07 7.58 7.55
C ASP A 205 -16.13 7.35 6.47
N ASP A 206 -16.29 8.28 5.53
CA ASP A 206 -17.42 8.30 4.60
C ASP A 206 -17.06 7.92 3.16
N ALA A 207 -15.82 8.08 2.73
CA ALA A 207 -15.42 7.96 1.33
C ALA A 207 -14.43 6.83 1.09
N LEU A 208 -14.75 5.91 0.17
CA LEU A 208 -13.88 4.81 -0.27
C LEU A 208 -13.28 5.11 -1.63
N CYS A 209 -11.95 5.15 -1.70
CA CYS A 209 -11.22 5.15 -2.96
C CYS A 209 -11.06 3.72 -3.47
N LEU A 210 -11.40 3.50 -4.74
CA LEU A 210 -11.22 2.24 -5.44
C LEU A 210 -10.35 2.45 -6.67
N VAL A 211 -9.30 1.66 -6.79
CA VAL A 211 -8.44 1.63 -7.98
C VAL A 211 -8.81 0.40 -8.81
N THR A 212 -9.13 0.58 -10.08
CA THR A 212 -9.40 -0.49 -11.05
C THR A 212 -8.39 -0.41 -12.21
N GLU A 213 -8.44 -1.34 -13.14
CA GLU A 213 -7.56 -1.33 -14.33
C GLU A 213 -7.73 -0.10 -15.21
N THR A 214 -8.91 0.55 -15.21
CA THR A 214 -9.28 1.61 -16.16
C THR A 214 -9.55 2.96 -15.52
N ALA A 215 -9.81 3.00 -14.22
CA ALA A 215 -10.18 4.22 -13.50
C ALA A 215 -9.94 4.12 -12.00
N ALA A 216 -9.80 5.27 -11.35
CA ALA A 216 -9.99 5.42 -9.92
C ALA A 216 -11.40 5.97 -9.66
N TYR A 217 -12.01 5.52 -8.57
CA TYR A 217 -13.33 5.95 -8.11
C TYR A 217 -13.27 6.42 -6.67
N ILE A 218 -14.04 7.43 -6.34
CA ILE A 218 -14.43 7.73 -4.95
C ILE A 218 -15.93 7.45 -4.87
N SER A 219 -16.30 6.59 -3.95
CA SER A 219 -17.70 6.27 -3.65
C SER A 219 -17.97 6.56 -2.19
N ASP A 220 -19.08 7.17 -1.86
CA ASP A 220 -19.40 7.54 -0.49
C ASP A 220 -20.70 6.89 0.02
N THR A 221 -20.93 7.01 1.31
CA THR A 221 -22.13 6.48 1.99
C THR A 221 -23.40 7.25 1.66
N SER A 222 -23.32 8.45 1.05
CA SER A 222 -24.46 9.25 0.62
C SER A 222 -25.04 8.81 -0.73
N GLY A 223 -24.28 8.02 -1.49
CA GLY A 223 -24.69 7.53 -2.80
C GLY A 223 -24.02 8.26 -3.97
N ASP A 224 -23.07 9.15 -3.70
CA ASP A 224 -22.31 9.86 -4.73
C ASP A 224 -21.09 9.02 -5.17
N THR A 225 -20.72 9.13 -6.45
CA THR A 225 -19.56 8.47 -7.02
C THR A 225 -18.88 9.38 -8.02
N ASP A 226 -17.60 9.70 -7.73
CA ASP A 226 -16.70 10.40 -8.66
C ASP A 226 -15.76 9.40 -9.35
N LYS A 227 -15.30 9.75 -10.56
CA LYS A 227 -14.43 8.91 -11.38
C LYS A 227 -13.30 9.71 -12.00
N TYR A 228 -12.09 9.16 -11.92
CA TYR A 228 -10.94 9.59 -12.74
C TYR A 228 -10.61 8.49 -13.75
N ASP A 229 -10.89 8.74 -15.03
CA ASP A 229 -10.62 7.82 -16.13
C ASP A 229 -9.16 7.92 -16.59
N TYR A 230 -8.48 6.79 -16.78
CA TYR A 230 -7.07 6.78 -17.22
C TYR A 230 -6.92 7.01 -18.74
N GLY A 231 -8.04 7.06 -19.49
CA GLY A 231 -8.03 7.17 -20.94
C GLY A 231 -7.41 5.94 -21.60
N ASP A 232 -6.48 6.19 -22.54
CA ASP A 232 -5.77 5.12 -23.27
C ASP A 232 -4.57 4.52 -22.50
N ARG A 233 -4.36 4.91 -21.24
CA ARG A 233 -3.24 4.42 -20.43
C ARG A 233 -3.63 3.19 -19.61
N ALA A 234 -2.67 2.28 -19.46
CA ALA A 234 -2.82 1.11 -18.60
C ALA A 234 -2.32 1.42 -17.19
N LEU A 235 -3.05 0.95 -16.17
CA LEU A 235 -2.57 0.94 -14.80
C LEU A 235 -1.35 0.00 -14.68
N GLY A 236 -0.27 0.50 -14.11
CA GLY A 236 0.87 -0.28 -13.65
C GLY A 236 0.76 -0.57 -12.16
N LEU A 237 1.57 0.13 -11.37
CA LEU A 237 1.52 0.08 -9.92
C LEU A 237 0.69 1.24 -9.36
N PHE A 238 0.26 1.10 -8.12
CA PHE A 238 -0.36 2.18 -7.36
C PHE A 238 0.00 2.07 -5.87
N ALA A 239 -0.06 3.20 -5.19
CA ALA A 239 0.09 3.27 -3.75
C ALA A 239 -0.88 4.31 -3.19
N PHE A 240 -1.56 3.97 -2.11
CA PHE A 240 -2.39 4.92 -1.40
C PHE A 240 -1.53 5.77 -0.47
N THR A 241 -1.91 7.04 -0.33
CA THR A 241 -1.42 7.97 0.68
C THR A 241 -2.54 8.25 1.68
N PRO A 242 -2.28 8.84 2.84
CA PRO A 242 -3.35 9.17 3.80
C PRO A 242 -4.46 10.05 3.21
N ASP A 243 -4.16 10.87 2.21
CA ASP A 243 -5.07 11.86 1.61
C ASP A 243 -5.21 11.72 0.08
N GLY A 244 -4.89 10.54 -0.49
CA GLY A 244 -4.99 10.35 -1.93
C GLY A 244 -4.41 9.04 -2.45
N VAL A 245 -4.14 9.00 -3.74
CA VAL A 245 -3.55 7.85 -4.42
C VAL A 245 -2.53 8.27 -5.46
N VAL A 246 -1.44 7.52 -5.55
CA VAL A 246 -0.43 7.66 -6.61
C VAL A 246 -0.54 6.47 -7.55
N LEU A 247 -0.65 6.74 -8.83
CA LEU A 247 -0.84 5.76 -9.90
C LEU A 247 0.35 5.80 -10.86
N GLU A 248 0.88 4.66 -11.24
CA GLU A 248 1.73 4.53 -12.42
C GLU A 248 0.85 4.24 -13.63
N LEU A 249 0.78 5.18 -14.56
CA LEU A 249 0.01 5.06 -15.80
C LEU A 249 0.97 4.86 -16.98
N ARG A 250 0.96 3.67 -17.58
CA ARG A 250 1.83 3.26 -18.68
C ARG A 250 1.21 3.53 -20.03
N CYS A 251 2.04 3.82 -21.03
CA CYS A 251 1.57 3.95 -22.41
C CYS A 251 1.04 2.62 -22.98
N HIS A 252 1.57 1.48 -22.50
CA HIS A 252 1.15 0.14 -22.88
C HIS A 252 1.13 -0.80 -21.67
N ALA A 253 0.18 -1.72 -21.64
CA ALA A 253 0.08 -2.72 -20.55
C ALA A 253 1.34 -3.59 -20.41
N SER A 254 2.07 -3.83 -21.52
CA SER A 254 3.32 -4.60 -21.53
C SER A 254 4.55 -3.85 -21.00
N GLY A 255 4.41 -2.60 -20.60
CA GLY A 255 5.49 -1.75 -20.09
C GLY A 255 5.84 -0.59 -21.03
N GLY A 256 7.00 0.01 -20.83
CA GLY A 256 7.49 1.20 -21.54
C GLY A 256 7.49 2.42 -20.63
N ASP A 257 7.63 3.60 -21.25
CA ASP A 257 7.59 4.87 -20.53
C ASP A 257 6.21 5.06 -19.89
N GLY A 258 6.20 5.53 -18.66
CA GLY A 258 5.02 5.76 -17.87
C GLY A 258 5.02 7.15 -17.24
N GLN A 259 3.98 7.43 -16.52
CA GLN A 259 3.81 8.64 -15.74
C GLN A 259 3.27 8.28 -14.37
N LEU A 260 3.90 8.78 -13.32
CA LEU A 260 3.27 8.86 -12.02
C LEU A 260 2.24 9.98 -12.03
N LEU A 261 1.09 9.71 -11.48
CA LEU A 261 -0.02 10.65 -11.30
C LEU A 261 -0.45 10.60 -9.84
N SER A 262 -0.41 11.73 -9.16
CA SER A 262 -0.97 11.89 -7.82
C SER A 262 -2.36 12.51 -7.90
N LEU A 263 -3.34 11.87 -7.26
CA LEU A 263 -4.70 12.34 -7.09
C LEU A 263 -4.97 12.52 -5.60
N ASP A 264 -5.69 13.59 -5.23
CA ASP A 264 -6.18 13.78 -3.85
C ASP A 264 -7.45 12.94 -3.56
N ALA A 265 -7.95 13.03 -2.34
CA ALA A 265 -9.17 12.33 -1.89
C ALA A 265 -10.43 12.71 -2.66
N SER A 266 -10.39 13.72 -3.53
CA SER A 266 -11.48 14.11 -4.45
C SER A 266 -11.14 13.77 -5.91
N LEU A 267 -10.17 12.91 -6.17
CA LEU A 267 -9.62 12.54 -7.48
C LEU A 267 -9.13 13.71 -8.32
N LYS A 268 -8.81 14.84 -7.71
CA LYS A 268 -8.19 15.96 -8.42
C LYS A 268 -6.71 15.72 -8.56
N LYS A 269 -6.21 15.97 -9.76
CA LYS A 269 -4.79 15.86 -10.08
C LYS A 269 -3.96 16.85 -9.26
N CYS A 270 -3.03 16.31 -8.47
CA CYS A 270 -2.11 17.07 -7.63
C CYS A 270 -0.71 17.22 -8.23
N GLY A 271 -0.22 16.18 -8.91
CA GLY A 271 1.12 16.18 -9.48
C GLY A 271 1.33 15.09 -10.51
N THR A 272 2.42 15.23 -11.27
CA THR A 272 2.87 14.20 -12.20
C THR A 272 4.39 14.16 -12.26
N ALA A 273 4.94 12.97 -12.52
CA ALA A 273 6.34 12.77 -12.83
C ALA A 273 6.49 11.72 -13.94
N GLU A 274 7.41 11.94 -14.87
CA GLU A 274 7.74 10.93 -15.86
C GLU A 274 8.50 9.78 -15.19
N THR A 275 8.21 8.55 -15.59
CA THR A 275 8.88 7.37 -15.05
C THR A 275 9.10 6.32 -16.13
N LYS A 276 10.10 5.47 -15.92
CA LYS A 276 10.22 4.19 -16.61
C LYS A 276 9.27 3.19 -15.95
N MET A 277 9.20 1.98 -16.51
CA MET A 277 8.45 0.88 -15.88
C MET A 277 8.98 0.64 -14.47
N LEU A 278 8.11 0.83 -13.49
CA LEU A 278 8.44 0.60 -12.08
C LEU A 278 8.34 -0.89 -11.73
N ILE A 279 9.16 -1.30 -10.78
CA ILE A 279 9.11 -2.61 -10.12
C ILE A 279 8.47 -2.52 -8.74
N SER A 280 8.53 -1.34 -8.11
CA SER A 280 7.89 -1.09 -6.82
C SER A 280 7.47 0.37 -6.71
N LEU A 281 6.36 0.59 -6.03
CA LEU A 281 5.82 1.89 -5.68
C LEU A 281 5.24 1.80 -4.27
N ALA A 282 5.73 2.64 -3.38
CA ALA A 282 5.24 2.73 -2.00
C ALA A 282 5.00 4.20 -1.64
N ALA A 283 4.10 4.43 -0.70
CA ALA A 283 3.79 5.76 -0.19
C ALA A 283 3.81 5.77 1.33
N GLY A 284 4.43 6.79 1.90
CA GLY A 284 4.43 7.13 3.31
C GLY A 284 3.71 8.46 3.55
N ASP A 285 3.92 9.06 4.72
CA ASP A 285 3.33 10.37 5.05
C ASP A 285 4.01 11.49 4.25
N GLY A 286 3.34 11.93 3.19
CA GLY A 286 3.80 13.00 2.30
C GLY A 286 4.97 12.66 1.38
N GLU A 287 5.37 11.40 1.30
CA GLU A 287 6.44 10.92 0.45
C GLU A 287 6.02 9.72 -0.40
N VAL A 288 6.67 9.56 -1.55
CA VAL A 288 6.44 8.44 -2.48
C VAL A 288 7.78 7.90 -2.93
N LEU A 289 8.00 6.62 -2.68
CA LEU A 289 9.16 5.87 -3.12
C LEU A 289 8.83 5.09 -4.39
N ALA A 290 9.51 5.40 -5.48
CA ALA A 290 9.34 4.72 -6.75
C ALA A 290 10.65 4.07 -7.19
N LEU A 291 10.64 2.76 -7.41
CA LEU A 291 11.78 1.98 -7.86
C LEU A 291 11.56 1.52 -9.30
N ASP A 292 12.51 1.84 -10.17
CA ASP A 292 12.74 1.08 -11.39
C ASP A 292 13.89 0.07 -11.15
N ARG A 293 14.31 -0.63 -12.19
CA ARG A 293 15.30 -1.71 -12.06
C ARG A 293 16.65 -1.24 -11.47
N ASP A 294 17.05 -0.03 -11.80
CA ASP A 294 18.41 0.48 -11.58
C ASP A 294 18.42 1.73 -10.69
N THR A 295 17.25 2.27 -10.34
CA THR A 295 17.16 3.56 -9.66
C THR A 295 15.98 3.59 -8.68
N ALA A 296 16.21 4.10 -7.48
CA ALA A 296 15.19 4.55 -6.56
C ALA A 296 15.01 6.06 -6.66
N ARG A 297 13.77 6.52 -6.58
CA ARG A 297 13.43 7.95 -6.56
C ARG A 297 12.47 8.22 -5.41
N LEU A 298 12.85 9.15 -4.58
CA LEU A 298 12.01 9.69 -3.52
C LEU A 298 11.35 10.98 -4.01
N TYR A 299 10.03 10.99 -4.00
CA TYR A 299 9.23 12.14 -4.31
C TYR A 299 8.56 12.67 -3.04
N GLY A 300 8.47 13.97 -2.92
CA GLY A 300 7.63 14.61 -1.94
C GLY A 300 6.21 14.84 -2.45
N LYS A 301 5.44 15.59 -1.68
CA LYS A 301 4.09 16.03 -2.04
C LYS A 301 4.04 16.57 -3.48
N TYR A 302 3.01 16.20 -4.20
CA TYR A 302 2.79 16.57 -5.62
C TYR A 302 3.82 15.99 -6.59
N LEU A 303 4.47 14.88 -6.26
CA LEU A 303 5.48 14.19 -7.06
C LEU A 303 6.67 15.07 -7.46
N LYS A 304 7.05 15.98 -6.56
CA LYS A 304 8.28 16.74 -6.71
C LYS A 304 9.46 15.88 -6.27
N LEU A 305 10.38 15.59 -7.20
CA LEU A 305 11.58 14.79 -6.90
C LEU A 305 12.38 15.43 -5.76
N LYS A 306 12.63 14.66 -4.71
CA LYS A 306 13.45 15.04 -3.55
C LYS A 306 14.85 14.49 -3.67
N ASP A 307 14.95 13.19 -4.00
CA ASP A 307 16.22 12.48 -4.03
C ASP A 307 16.22 11.31 -5.02
N THR A 308 17.42 10.79 -5.35
CA THR A 308 17.62 9.67 -6.26
C THR A 308 18.83 8.85 -5.82
N ALA A 309 18.70 7.54 -5.79
CA ALA A 309 19.80 6.60 -5.53
C ALA A 309 19.90 5.56 -6.66
N ASP A 310 21.12 5.17 -7.02
CA ASP A 310 21.36 4.06 -7.93
C ASP A 310 21.23 2.73 -7.16
N LEU A 311 20.59 1.75 -7.78
CA LEU A 311 20.32 0.44 -7.19
C LEU A 311 21.16 -0.65 -7.83
N ASN A 312 21.60 -1.60 -7.02
CA ASN A 312 22.19 -2.85 -7.47
C ASN A 312 21.17 -3.99 -7.37
N ALA A 313 20.22 -4.03 -8.34
CA ALA A 313 19.12 -5.01 -8.36
C ALA A 313 18.11 -4.85 -7.20
N GLY A 314 17.45 -3.69 -7.12
CA GLY A 314 16.33 -3.47 -6.19
C GLY A 314 15.21 -4.49 -6.42
N ILE A 315 14.61 -4.98 -5.34
CA ILE A 315 13.52 -5.95 -5.35
C ILE A 315 12.20 -5.25 -5.06
N THR A 316 12.13 -4.50 -3.96
CA THR A 316 10.94 -3.77 -3.53
C THR A 316 11.31 -2.58 -2.66
N GLY A 317 10.40 -1.64 -2.53
CA GLY A 317 10.45 -0.54 -1.58
C GLY A 317 9.17 -0.52 -0.76
N LEU A 318 9.27 -0.16 0.51
CA LEU A 318 8.17 -0.01 1.43
C LEU A 318 8.49 1.07 2.46
N TYR A 319 7.52 1.40 3.30
CA TYR A 319 7.72 2.26 4.46
C TYR A 319 7.59 1.46 5.74
N CYS A 320 8.52 1.68 6.67
CA CYS A 320 8.45 1.24 8.06
C CYS A 320 8.36 2.52 8.92
N GLY A 321 7.18 2.80 9.45
CA GLY A 321 6.89 4.13 10.01
C GLY A 321 7.15 5.22 8.97
N ASP A 322 7.96 6.20 9.32
CA ASP A 322 8.34 7.32 8.44
C ASP A 322 9.55 7.02 7.55
N SER A 323 10.21 5.88 7.74
CA SER A 323 11.44 5.52 7.01
C SER A 323 11.12 4.78 5.73
N ALA A 324 11.65 5.27 4.60
CA ALA A 324 11.64 4.53 3.34
C ALA A 324 12.70 3.42 3.41
N VAL A 325 12.29 2.19 3.09
CA VAL A 325 13.15 1.01 3.09
C VAL A 325 13.23 0.44 1.69
N ILE A 326 14.44 0.27 1.18
CA ILE A 326 14.71 -0.31 -0.13
C ILE A 326 15.34 -1.69 0.07
N ILE A 327 14.69 -2.72 -0.42
CA ILE A 327 15.19 -4.08 -0.36
C ILE A 327 15.99 -4.38 -1.62
N GLN A 328 17.26 -4.67 -1.45
CA GLN A 328 18.18 -5.11 -2.49
C GLN A 328 18.68 -6.52 -2.14
N ASN A 329 18.25 -7.54 -2.89
CA ASN A 329 18.74 -8.93 -2.76
C ASN A 329 18.81 -9.45 -1.31
N THR A 330 19.86 -9.11 -0.56
CA THR A 330 20.19 -9.57 0.79
C THR A 330 20.28 -8.43 1.81
N HIS A 331 19.99 -7.20 1.38
CA HIS A 331 20.21 -6.00 2.16
C HIS A 331 18.98 -5.11 2.16
N ALA A 332 18.67 -4.50 3.29
CA ALA A 332 17.66 -3.46 3.44
C ALA A 332 18.36 -2.13 3.66
N ASP A 333 18.28 -1.23 2.69
CA ASP A 333 18.79 0.14 2.80
C ASP A 333 17.74 1.04 3.41
N LEU A 334 18.13 1.90 4.32
CA LEU A 334 17.27 2.94 4.91
C LEU A 334 17.47 4.27 4.20
N TRP A 335 16.38 5.00 3.93
CA TRP A 335 16.44 6.26 3.19
C TRP A 335 15.62 7.41 3.79
#